data_ce687049a5301542eaef3015b7aa21f8
#
_entry.id   ce687049a5301542eaef3015b7aa21f8
#
_cell.length_a   1.000
_cell.length_b   1.000
_cell.length_c   1.000
_cell.angle_alpha   90.00
_cell.angle_beta   90.00
_cell.angle_gamma   90.00
#
_symmetry.space_group_name_H-M   'P 1'
#
loop_
_entity.id
_entity.type
_entity.pdbx_description
1 polymer ?
#
loop_
_entity_poly.entity_id
_entity_poly.type
_entity_poly.pdbx_seq_one_letter_code
_entity_poly.pdbx_strand_id
1 'polypeptide(L)' 'MELRYKYNTTNRCDKCGNLDSKLYEAIILDDIWNEATEQYEEVEIVDYEVCICTKCGYEERV' A
#
# COMPACT_ATOMS: atom_id res chain seq x y z
N MET A 1 -0.45 1.10 -10.74
CA MET A 1 -0.38 0.85 -9.28
C MET A 1 -1.00 2.02 -8.53
N GLU A 2 -1.83 1.72 -7.56
CA GLU A 2 -2.46 2.74 -6.72
C GLU A 2 -1.96 2.61 -5.29
N LEU A 3 -1.66 3.75 -4.65
CA LEU A 3 -1.37 3.77 -3.22
C LEU A 3 -2.65 4.16 -2.48
N ARG A 4 -3.12 3.26 -1.62
CA ARG A 4 -4.34 3.47 -0.84
C ARG A 4 -4.00 3.67 0.62
N TYR A 5 -4.39 4.81 1.18
CA TYR A 5 -4.16 5.14 2.58
C TYR A 5 -4.92 4.18 3.51
N LYS A 6 -4.24 3.69 4.54
CA LYS A 6 -4.83 2.83 5.57
C LYS A 6 -5.01 3.57 6.89
N TYR A 7 -3.90 3.92 7.53
CA TYR A 7 -3.92 4.59 8.82
C TYR A 7 -2.56 5.21 9.11
N ASN A 8 -2.53 6.11 10.09
CA ASN A 8 -1.27 6.70 10.56
C ASN A 8 -0.58 5.73 11.51
N THR A 9 0.75 5.70 11.45
CA THR A 9 1.57 4.88 12.33
C THR A 9 2.54 5.76 13.11
N THR A 10 3.09 5.20 14.19
CA THR A 10 4.12 5.87 14.99
C THR A 10 5.51 5.34 14.66
N ASN A 11 5.70 4.72 13.52
CA ASN A 11 6.99 4.22 13.07
C ASN A 11 7.98 5.37 12.90
N ARG A 12 9.16 5.21 13.49
CA ARG A 12 10.20 6.23 13.40
C ARG A 12 10.79 6.27 12.00
N CYS A 13 10.88 7.46 11.44
CA CYS A 13 11.55 7.68 10.16
C CYS A 13 13.07 7.59 10.32
N ASP A 14 13.73 6.76 9.52
CA ASP A 14 15.19 6.60 9.56
C ASP A 14 15.92 7.82 9.02
N LYS A 15 15.25 8.71 8.30
CA LYS A 15 15.87 9.91 7.72
C LYS A 15 15.81 11.11 8.64
N CYS A 16 14.66 11.39 9.23
CA CYS A 16 14.47 12.59 10.06
C CYS A 16 14.09 12.30 11.51
N GLY A 17 13.85 11.04 11.86
CA GLY A 17 13.48 10.64 13.21
C GLY A 17 12.06 10.98 13.61
N ASN A 18 11.22 11.43 12.67
CA ASN A 18 9.82 11.74 12.94
C ASN A 18 9.06 10.46 13.31
N LEU A 19 8.17 10.56 14.31
CA LEU A 19 7.37 9.44 14.80
C LEU A 19 5.96 9.41 14.20
N ASP A 20 5.72 10.14 13.11
CA ASP A 20 4.44 10.16 12.43
C ASP A 20 4.61 9.78 10.98
N SER A 21 3.99 8.69 10.58
CA SER A 21 4.03 8.18 9.22
C SER A 21 2.65 7.73 8.81
N LYS A 22 2.38 7.73 7.51
CA LYS A 22 1.14 7.20 6.94
C LYS A 22 1.42 5.86 6.28
N LEU A 23 0.60 4.87 6.59
CA LEU A 23 0.70 3.56 5.97
C LEU A 23 -0.22 3.50 4.76
N TYR A 24 0.34 3.06 3.63
CA TYR A 24 -0.41 2.87 2.38
C TYR A 24 -0.27 1.43 1.91
N GLU A 25 -1.30 0.97 1.21
CA GLU A 25 -1.25 -0.29 0.46
C GLU A 25 -1.01 0.01 -1.01
N ALA A 26 -0.03 -0.65 -1.62
CA ALA A 26 0.15 -0.61 -3.06
C ALA A 26 -0.77 -1.64 -3.69
N ILE A 27 -1.77 -1.17 -4.42
CA ILE A 27 -2.81 -2.01 -5.01
C ILE A 27 -2.52 -2.19 -6.50
N ILE A 28 -2.57 -3.44 -6.96
CA ILE A 28 -2.52 -3.78 -8.38
C ILE A 28 -3.82 -4.44 -8.79
N LEU A 29 -4.16 -4.33 -10.07
CA LEU A 29 -5.32 -5.00 -10.64
C LEU A 29 -4.85 -6.23 -11.41
N ASP A 30 -5.54 -7.34 -11.21
CA ASP A 30 -5.25 -8.59 -11.89
C ASP A 30 -6.56 -9.24 -12.37
N ASP A 31 -6.46 -10.01 -13.46
CA ASP A 31 -7.60 -10.73 -14.00
C ASP A 31 -7.54 -12.18 -13.54
N ILE A 32 -8.60 -12.64 -12.88
CA ILE A 32 -8.73 -14.01 -12.40
C ILE A 32 -9.87 -14.68 -13.14
N TRP A 33 -9.61 -15.90 -13.63
CA TRP A 33 -10.63 -16.71 -14.28
C TRP A 33 -11.65 -17.21 -13.26
N ASN A 34 -12.93 -16.94 -13.53
CA ASN A 34 -14.03 -17.44 -12.71
C ASN A 34 -14.78 -18.53 -13.50
N GLU A 35 -14.66 -19.78 -13.07
CA GLU A 35 -15.29 -20.92 -13.73
C GLU A 35 -16.82 -20.89 -13.62
N ALA A 36 -17.36 -20.31 -12.55
CA ALA A 36 -18.81 -20.24 -12.35
C ALA A 36 -19.48 -19.35 -13.38
N THR A 37 -18.84 -18.27 -13.81
CA THR A 37 -19.35 -17.32 -14.79
C THR A 37 -18.72 -17.48 -16.17
N GLU A 38 -17.65 -18.29 -16.28
CA GLU A 38 -16.85 -18.47 -17.49
C GLU A 38 -16.33 -17.14 -18.05
N GLN A 39 -15.87 -16.27 -17.14
CA GLN A 39 -15.36 -14.94 -17.48
C GLN A 39 -14.16 -14.60 -16.61
N TYR A 40 -13.34 -13.67 -17.11
CA TYR A 40 -12.30 -13.07 -16.29
C TYR A 40 -12.89 -11.97 -15.43
N GLU A 41 -12.52 -11.95 -14.17
CA GLU A 41 -12.92 -10.91 -13.23
C GLU A 41 -11.71 -10.13 -12.78
N GLU A 42 -11.83 -8.80 -12.78
CA GLU A 42 -10.79 -7.92 -12.29
C GLU A 42 -10.86 -7.85 -10.77
N VAL A 43 -9.73 -8.15 -10.11
CA VAL A 43 -9.63 -8.13 -8.66
C VAL A 43 -8.48 -7.22 -8.24
N GLU A 44 -8.62 -6.62 -7.05
CA GLU A 44 -7.58 -5.82 -6.44
C GLU A 44 -6.71 -6.71 -5.57
N ILE A 45 -5.38 -6.61 -5.74
CA ILE A 45 -4.42 -7.39 -4.96
C ILE A 45 -3.47 -6.40 -4.30
N VAL A 46 -3.22 -6.61 -2.99
CA VAL A 46 -2.21 -5.83 -2.27
C VAL A 46 -0.83 -6.40 -2.62
N ASP A 47 -0.03 -5.63 -3.34
CA ASP A 47 1.33 -6.03 -3.73
C ASP A 47 2.29 -5.89 -2.54
N TYR A 48 2.29 -4.73 -1.90
CA TYR A 48 3.09 -4.47 -0.71
C TYR A 48 2.49 -3.30 0.09
N GLU A 49 3.00 -3.11 1.30
CA GLU A 49 2.64 -1.97 2.13
C GLU A 49 3.85 -1.05 2.26
N VAL A 50 3.62 0.25 2.35
CA VAL A 50 4.66 1.26 2.47
C VAL A 50 4.29 2.29 3.52
N CYS A 51 5.27 2.66 4.37
CA CYS A 51 5.13 3.75 5.32
C CYS A 51 5.80 5.00 4.73
N ILE A 52 5.08 6.11 4.70
CA ILE A 52 5.61 7.38 4.20
C ILE A 52 5.64 8.39 5.35
N CYS A 53 6.83 8.92 5.64
CA CYS A 53 7.01 9.93 6.66
C CYS A 53 6.24 11.20 6.28
N THR A 54 5.44 11.74 7.22
CA THR A 54 4.66 12.95 6.98
C THR A 54 5.50 14.21 6.93
N LYS A 55 6.75 14.15 7.42
CA LYS A 55 7.62 15.31 7.51
C LYS A 55 8.60 15.43 6.34
N CYS A 56 9.30 14.34 6.01
CA CYS A 56 10.32 14.37 4.95
C CYS A 56 9.92 13.59 3.70
N GLY A 57 8.83 12.82 3.75
CA GLY A 57 8.36 12.03 2.61
C GLY A 57 9.14 10.76 2.34
N TYR A 58 10.02 10.35 3.25
CA TYR A 58 10.78 9.11 3.07
C TYR A 58 9.85 7.90 3.07
N GLU A 59 10.01 7.05 2.07
CA GLU A 59 9.21 5.84 1.90
C GLU A 59 9.97 4.62 2.37
N GLU A 60 9.33 3.79 3.19
CA GLU A 60 9.91 2.56 3.69
C GLU A 60 8.91 1.43 3.53
N ARG A 61 9.30 0.35 2.85
CA ARG A 61 8.45 -0.84 2.70
C ARG A 61 8.40 -1.63 4.00
N VAL A 62 7.20 -2.09 4.31
CA VAL A 62 6.95 -2.88 5.53
C VAL A 62 7.08 -4.37 5.24
#